data_74777c584e69881f07a13d65bed6cdbc
#
_entry.id   74777c584e69881f07a13d65bed6cdbc
#
_cell.length_a   1.000
_cell.length_b   1.000
_cell.length_c   1.000
_cell.angle_alpha   90.00
_cell.angle_beta   90.00
_cell.angle_gamma   90.00
#
_symmetry.space_group_name_H-M   'P 1'
#
loop_
_entity.id
_entity.type
_entity.pdbx_description
1 polymer ?
#
loop_
_entity_poly.entity_id
_entity_poly.type
_entity_poly.pdbx_seq_one_letter_code
_entity_poly.pdbx_strand_id
1 'polypeptide(L)'
;MSKNRTRGRVAIPLRCPRTNRFSHKTSSLFGGVVLSSFAGALLTFLIVASDRVVPRLRAVIGWLLGGVSVLDSSELLVAGLVIGAGAVVAIALAPRLDAFAFGEETAATLGVDVDRTATVVLVTTAVLTAAAVALGGVIGFVGLVVPHALRPLVGALHRRLVPAAFLAGAATLVLADAGARSVLAPSELPVGVITGAVGGPFFLALLLREQRRMRV
;
A
#
# COMPACT_ATOMS: atom_id res chain seq x y z
N MET A 1 -34.84 15.14 68.48
CA MET A 1 -35.31 14.39 67.28
C MET A 1 -34.50 14.83 66.10
N SER A 2 -33.46 14.08 65.80
CA SER A 2 -32.51 14.40 64.72
C SER A 2 -32.66 13.35 63.62
N LYS A 3 -33.13 13.75 62.40
CA LYS A 3 -33.28 12.89 61.24
C LYS A 3 -31.99 12.93 60.41
N ASN A 4 -31.17 11.89 60.57
CA ASN A 4 -29.98 11.63 59.80
C ASN A 4 -30.39 11.11 58.42
N ARG A 5 -30.23 11.94 57.36
CA ARG A 5 -30.44 11.50 55.94
C ARG A 5 -29.10 10.99 55.40
N THR A 6 -28.94 9.69 55.41
CA THR A 6 -27.89 9.01 54.68
C THR A 6 -28.17 9.11 53.17
N ARG A 7 -27.44 9.99 52.46
CA ARG A 7 -27.37 10.02 50.99
C ARG A 7 -26.51 8.84 50.55
N GLY A 8 -27.17 7.78 50.02
CA GLY A 8 -26.51 6.72 49.29
C GLY A 8 -25.82 7.29 48.04
N ARG A 9 -24.52 7.30 48.02
CA ARG A 9 -23.73 7.51 46.79
C ARG A 9 -23.83 6.25 45.93
N VAL A 10 -24.58 6.31 44.88
CA VAL A 10 -24.52 5.32 43.80
C VAL A 10 -23.15 5.51 43.11
N ALA A 11 -22.22 4.66 43.44
CA ALA A 11 -20.94 4.57 42.73
C ALA A 11 -21.22 3.88 41.38
N ILE A 12 -21.28 4.67 40.31
CA ILE A 12 -21.27 4.17 38.93
C ILE A 12 -19.84 3.69 38.68
N PRO A 13 -19.60 2.38 38.43
CA PRO A 13 -18.28 1.91 38.04
C PRO A 13 -18.00 2.38 36.62
N LEU A 14 -17.26 3.46 36.48
CA LEU A 14 -16.67 3.86 35.20
C LEU A 14 -15.60 2.81 34.83
N ARG A 15 -16.04 1.64 34.35
CA ARG A 15 -15.16 0.74 33.60
C ARG A 15 -14.89 1.38 32.26
N CYS A 16 -13.82 2.14 32.19
CA CYS A 16 -13.22 2.53 30.93
C CYS A 16 -12.50 1.30 30.34
N PRO A 17 -13.00 0.67 29.27
CA PRO A 17 -12.24 -0.33 28.54
C PRO A 17 -11.35 0.41 27.52
N ARG A 18 -10.34 1.08 28.02
CA ARG A 18 -9.48 1.89 27.17
C ARG A 18 -8.05 1.60 27.53
N THR A 19 -7.42 0.60 26.84
CA THR A 19 -5.94 0.59 26.75
C THR A 19 -5.33 -0.40 25.76
N ASN A 20 -6.03 -1.35 25.11
CA ASN A 20 -5.31 -2.36 24.33
C ASN A 20 -5.26 -2.14 22.79
N ARG A 21 -6.10 -1.28 22.20
CA ARG A 21 -6.11 -1.09 20.73
C ARG A 21 -4.98 -0.21 20.19
N PHE A 22 -4.51 0.77 20.95
CA PHE A 22 -3.38 1.61 20.54
C PHE A 22 -2.05 0.84 20.55
N SER A 23 -1.86 -0.08 21.46
CA SER A 23 -0.65 -0.91 21.58
C SER A 23 -0.46 -1.83 20.38
N HIS A 24 -1.52 -2.44 19.86
CA HIS A 24 -1.40 -3.33 18.69
C HIS A 24 -1.07 -2.60 17.39
N LYS A 25 -1.64 -1.42 17.13
CA LYS A 25 -1.34 -0.63 15.92
C LYS A 25 0.11 -0.11 15.93
N THR A 26 0.60 0.29 17.08
CA THR A 26 2.00 0.75 17.24
C THR A 26 2.98 -0.42 17.11
N SER A 27 2.66 -1.57 17.68
CA SER A 27 3.50 -2.77 17.58
C SER A 27 3.66 -3.28 16.15
N SER A 28 2.61 -3.24 15.32
CA SER A 28 2.70 -3.66 13.92
C SER A 28 3.56 -2.71 13.06
N LEU A 29 3.53 -1.40 13.34
CA LEU A 29 4.40 -0.43 12.67
C LEU A 29 5.88 -0.66 13.03
N PHE A 30 6.18 -0.85 14.32
CA PHE A 30 7.54 -1.17 14.75
C PHE A 30 8.03 -2.51 14.19
N GLY A 31 7.16 -3.52 14.14
CA GLY A 31 7.46 -4.82 13.51
C GLY A 31 7.85 -4.67 12.04
N GLY A 32 7.14 -3.84 11.29
CA GLY A 32 7.46 -3.55 9.89
C GLY A 32 8.81 -2.87 9.70
N VAL A 33 9.11 -1.87 10.55
CA VAL A 33 10.41 -1.16 10.52
C VAL A 33 11.57 -2.11 10.86
N VAL A 34 11.43 -2.93 11.91
CA VAL A 34 12.46 -3.89 12.30
C VAL A 34 12.70 -4.92 11.20
N LEU A 35 11.63 -5.48 10.61
CA LEU A 35 11.73 -6.45 9.55
C LEU A 35 12.39 -5.88 8.28
N SER A 36 12.03 -4.66 7.88
CA SER A 36 12.64 -3.99 6.73
C SER A 36 14.12 -3.68 6.96
N SER A 37 14.49 -3.23 8.18
CA SER A 37 15.89 -2.98 8.55
C SER A 37 16.72 -4.27 8.53
N PHE A 38 16.17 -5.35 9.06
CA PHE A 38 16.82 -6.67 9.04
C PHE A 38 17.01 -7.20 7.61
N ALA A 39 15.96 -7.11 6.78
CA ALA A 39 16.04 -7.51 5.38
C ALA A 39 17.07 -6.67 4.60
N GLY A 40 17.12 -5.36 4.84
CA GLY A 40 18.11 -4.46 4.24
C GLY A 40 19.54 -4.79 4.68
N ALA A 41 19.77 -5.08 5.94
CA ALA A 41 21.08 -5.51 6.46
C ALA A 41 21.53 -6.84 5.83
N LEU A 42 20.61 -7.81 5.72
CA LEU A 42 20.90 -9.10 5.10
C LEU A 42 21.23 -8.94 3.61
N LEU A 43 20.49 -8.11 2.88
CA LEU A 43 20.74 -7.80 1.48
C LEU A 43 22.14 -7.18 1.32
N THR A 44 22.48 -6.18 2.14
CA THR A 44 23.79 -5.52 2.13
C THR A 44 24.93 -6.51 2.42
N PHE A 45 24.73 -7.38 3.41
CA PHE A 45 25.70 -8.42 3.73
C PHE A 45 25.95 -9.37 2.54
N LEU A 46 24.88 -9.84 1.88
CA LEU A 46 25.00 -10.72 0.71
C LEU A 46 25.70 -10.06 -0.48
N ILE A 47 25.47 -8.75 -0.68
CA ILE A 47 26.16 -7.98 -1.73
C ILE A 47 27.65 -7.86 -1.42
N VAL A 48 28.00 -7.47 -0.19
CA VAL A 48 29.40 -7.26 0.24
C VAL A 48 30.19 -8.56 0.33
N ALA A 49 29.57 -9.65 0.77
CA ALA A 49 30.19 -10.97 0.85
C ALA A 49 30.46 -11.61 -0.51
N SER A 50 30.09 -10.96 -1.62
CA SER A 50 30.28 -11.48 -2.97
C SER A 50 31.53 -10.92 -3.62
N ASP A 51 32.38 -11.80 -4.20
CA ASP A 51 33.58 -11.42 -4.94
C ASP A 51 33.34 -10.54 -6.19
N ARG A 52 32.09 -10.42 -6.63
CA ARG A 52 31.65 -9.61 -7.77
C ARG A 52 30.82 -8.40 -7.35
N VAL A 53 31.33 -7.58 -6.47
CA VAL A 53 30.61 -6.45 -5.87
C VAL A 53 30.12 -5.44 -6.93
N VAL A 54 30.98 -5.00 -7.86
CA VAL A 54 30.64 -3.93 -8.81
C VAL A 54 29.53 -4.29 -9.82
N PRO A 55 29.60 -5.43 -10.55
CA PRO A 55 28.52 -5.79 -11.47
C PRO A 55 27.21 -6.10 -10.76
N ARG A 56 27.26 -6.69 -9.56
CA ARG A 56 26.05 -6.96 -8.75
C ARG A 56 25.43 -5.67 -8.20
N LEU A 57 26.25 -4.72 -7.77
CA LEU A 57 25.75 -3.43 -7.30
C LEU A 57 24.98 -2.69 -8.40
N ARG A 58 25.51 -2.68 -9.64
CA ARG A 58 24.79 -2.10 -10.79
C ARG A 58 23.46 -2.80 -11.07
N ALA A 59 23.42 -4.12 -11.01
CA ALA A 59 22.21 -4.89 -11.21
C ALA A 59 21.16 -4.60 -10.12
N VAL A 60 21.59 -4.53 -8.85
CA VAL A 60 20.70 -4.19 -7.72
C VAL A 60 20.19 -2.76 -7.82
N ILE A 61 21.05 -1.80 -8.16
CA ILE A 61 20.62 -0.41 -8.35
C ILE A 61 19.64 -0.31 -9.54
N GLY A 62 19.91 -0.97 -10.66
CA GLY A 62 19.01 -1.02 -11.80
C GLY A 62 17.64 -1.60 -11.42
N TRP A 63 17.64 -2.71 -10.66
CA TRP A 63 16.40 -3.30 -10.16
C TRP A 63 15.66 -2.39 -9.15
N LEU A 64 16.37 -1.75 -8.22
CA LEU A 64 15.79 -0.79 -7.26
C LEU A 64 15.18 0.44 -7.94
N LEU A 65 15.74 0.87 -9.07
CA LEU A 65 15.19 2.00 -9.82
C LEU A 65 13.97 1.63 -10.68
N GLY A 66 13.62 0.35 -10.73
CA GLY A 66 12.48 -0.15 -11.46
C GLY A 66 12.72 -0.24 -12.98
N GLY A 67 12.44 -1.41 -13.52
CA GLY A 67 12.52 -1.67 -14.96
C GLY A 67 11.94 -3.05 -15.22
N VAL A 68 11.19 -3.18 -16.31
CA VAL A 68 10.67 -4.48 -16.72
C VAL A 68 11.78 -5.20 -17.46
N SER A 69 12.42 -6.17 -16.80
CA SER A 69 13.37 -7.08 -17.45
C SER A 69 12.63 -8.07 -18.33
N VAL A 70 13.30 -8.55 -19.40
CA VAL A 70 12.74 -9.62 -20.21
C VAL A 70 12.64 -10.87 -19.33
N LEU A 71 11.40 -11.27 -19.04
CA LEU A 71 11.09 -12.46 -18.27
C LEU A 71 10.95 -13.67 -19.19
N ASP A 72 11.37 -14.82 -18.72
CA ASP A 72 11.05 -16.07 -19.38
C ASP A 72 9.53 -16.31 -19.37
N SER A 73 9.03 -17.01 -20.39
CA SER A 73 7.58 -17.25 -20.54
C SER A 73 6.95 -17.92 -19.32
N SER A 74 7.72 -18.77 -18.63
CA SER A 74 7.28 -19.45 -17.40
C SER A 74 7.13 -18.48 -16.22
N GLU A 75 8.07 -17.55 -16.06
CA GLU A 75 8.03 -16.52 -15.01
C GLU A 75 6.86 -15.56 -15.23
N LEU A 76 6.63 -15.16 -16.49
CA LEU A 76 5.51 -14.30 -16.85
C LEU A 76 4.16 -14.97 -16.57
N LEU A 77 4.05 -16.27 -16.83
CA LEU A 77 2.82 -17.02 -16.57
C LEU A 77 2.54 -17.14 -15.06
N VAL A 78 3.56 -17.49 -14.27
CA VAL A 78 3.42 -17.60 -12.81
C VAL A 78 3.04 -16.23 -12.22
N ALA A 79 3.73 -15.18 -12.63
CA ALA A 79 3.44 -13.84 -12.16
C ALA A 79 2.04 -13.36 -12.56
N GLY A 80 1.64 -13.62 -13.80
CA GLY A 80 0.30 -13.33 -14.29
C GLY A 80 -0.79 -14.04 -13.50
N LEU A 81 -0.59 -15.31 -13.14
CA LEU A 81 -1.49 -16.07 -12.29
C LEU A 81 -1.59 -15.50 -10.87
N VAL A 82 -0.47 -15.17 -10.25
CA VAL A 82 -0.44 -14.59 -8.89
C VAL A 82 -1.13 -13.24 -8.86
N ILE A 83 -0.80 -12.35 -9.81
CA ILE A 83 -1.39 -11.01 -9.92
C ILE A 83 -2.88 -11.11 -10.27
N GLY A 84 -3.25 -11.98 -11.20
CA GLY A 84 -4.64 -12.21 -11.58
C GLY A 84 -5.49 -12.74 -10.43
N ALA A 85 -5.00 -13.76 -9.71
CA ALA A 85 -5.68 -14.31 -8.54
C ALA A 85 -5.81 -13.24 -7.43
N GLY A 86 -4.75 -12.51 -7.14
CA GLY A 86 -4.78 -11.43 -6.15
C GLY A 86 -5.74 -10.29 -6.53
N ALA A 87 -5.81 -9.93 -7.82
CA ALA A 87 -6.76 -8.93 -8.32
C ALA A 87 -8.21 -9.40 -8.14
N VAL A 88 -8.51 -10.66 -8.43
CA VAL A 88 -9.83 -11.26 -8.21
C VAL A 88 -10.21 -11.20 -6.73
N VAL A 89 -9.29 -11.58 -5.83
CA VAL A 89 -9.51 -11.48 -4.38
C VAL A 89 -9.73 -10.03 -3.94
N ALA A 90 -8.94 -9.08 -4.43
CA ALA A 90 -9.08 -7.66 -4.11
C ALA A 90 -10.45 -7.10 -4.55
N ILE A 91 -10.91 -7.47 -5.76
CA ILE A 91 -12.23 -7.09 -6.28
C ILE A 91 -13.34 -7.73 -5.44
N ALA A 92 -13.20 -8.99 -5.05
CA ALA A 92 -14.17 -9.68 -4.20
C ALA A 92 -14.27 -9.09 -2.77
N LEU A 93 -13.17 -8.51 -2.27
CA LEU A 93 -13.12 -7.82 -0.97
C LEU A 93 -13.65 -6.38 -1.04
N ALA A 94 -13.76 -5.78 -2.22
CA ALA A 94 -14.17 -4.39 -2.39
C ALA A 94 -15.49 -4.02 -1.68
N PRO A 95 -16.55 -4.86 -1.70
CA PRO A 95 -17.78 -4.58 -0.96
C PRO A 95 -17.59 -4.48 0.56
N ARG A 96 -16.68 -5.29 1.12
CA ARG A 96 -16.37 -5.25 2.55
C ARG A 96 -15.58 -4.00 2.90
N LEU A 97 -14.68 -3.57 2.01
CA LEU A 97 -13.94 -2.30 2.14
C LEU A 97 -14.87 -1.09 2.09
N ASP A 98 -15.96 -1.14 1.32
CA ASP A 98 -16.97 -0.08 1.29
C ASP A 98 -17.67 0.05 2.65
N ALA A 99 -17.91 -1.06 3.37
CA ALA A 99 -18.46 -1.01 4.72
C ALA A 99 -17.47 -0.38 5.73
N PHE A 100 -16.17 -0.60 5.57
CA PHE A 100 -15.14 0.04 6.40
C PHE A 100 -15.07 1.57 6.24
N ALA A 101 -15.52 2.11 5.11
CA ALA A 101 -15.56 3.56 4.89
C ALA A 101 -16.48 4.27 5.91
N PHE A 102 -17.45 3.56 6.50
CA PHE A 102 -18.37 4.07 7.55
C PHE A 102 -17.83 3.82 8.97
N GLY A 103 -16.64 3.26 9.12
CA GLY A 103 -16.01 2.93 10.40
C GLY A 103 -16.10 1.45 10.77
N GLU A 104 -15.12 0.99 11.56
CA GLU A 104 -14.99 -0.42 11.98
C GLU A 104 -16.23 -0.91 12.78
N GLU A 105 -16.77 -0.05 13.66
CA GLU A 105 -17.96 -0.39 14.46
C GLU A 105 -19.20 -0.56 13.60
N THR A 106 -19.38 0.33 12.62
CA THR A 106 -20.50 0.24 11.68
C THR A 106 -20.37 -0.98 10.78
N ALA A 107 -19.18 -1.29 10.30
CA ALA A 107 -18.91 -2.48 9.50
C ALA A 107 -19.23 -3.78 10.28
N ALA A 108 -18.88 -3.83 11.57
CA ALA A 108 -19.20 -4.96 12.45
C ALA A 108 -20.72 -5.13 12.65
N THR A 109 -21.48 -4.04 12.81
CA THR A 109 -22.96 -4.12 12.91
C THR A 109 -23.61 -4.57 11.60
N LEU A 110 -22.97 -4.35 10.45
CA LEU A 110 -23.40 -4.85 9.15
C LEU A 110 -23.00 -6.33 8.91
N GLY A 111 -22.43 -7.00 9.92
CA GLY A 111 -22.06 -8.41 9.85
C GLY A 111 -20.71 -8.67 9.18
N VAL A 112 -19.88 -7.66 8.97
CA VAL A 112 -18.52 -7.83 8.44
C VAL A 112 -17.57 -8.20 9.57
N ASP A 113 -16.90 -9.35 9.45
CA ASP A 113 -15.82 -9.74 10.34
C ASP A 113 -14.59 -8.83 10.05
N VAL A 114 -14.41 -7.85 10.94
CA VAL A 114 -13.40 -6.78 10.80
C VAL A 114 -11.99 -7.36 10.79
N ASP A 115 -11.65 -8.21 11.77
CA ASP A 115 -10.29 -8.72 11.95
C ASP A 115 -9.89 -9.66 10.80
N ARG A 116 -10.79 -10.55 10.41
CA ARG A 116 -10.57 -11.45 9.27
C ARG A 116 -10.45 -10.70 7.96
N THR A 117 -11.31 -9.71 7.72
CA THR A 117 -11.26 -8.92 6.48
C THR A 117 -9.97 -8.09 6.41
N ALA A 118 -9.57 -7.44 7.50
CA ALA A 118 -8.32 -6.69 7.58
C ALA A 118 -7.10 -7.60 7.30
N THR A 119 -7.06 -8.81 7.89
CA THR A 119 -5.98 -9.78 7.67
C THR A 119 -5.92 -10.21 6.21
N VAL A 120 -7.06 -10.56 5.60
CA VAL A 120 -7.09 -11.01 4.19
C VAL A 120 -6.68 -9.88 3.25
N VAL A 121 -7.13 -8.64 3.49
CA VAL A 121 -6.69 -7.46 2.72
C VAL A 121 -5.19 -7.26 2.84
N LEU A 122 -4.64 -7.33 4.05
CA LEU A 122 -3.21 -7.15 4.30
C LEU A 122 -2.37 -8.21 3.59
N VAL A 123 -2.76 -9.48 3.69
CA VAL A 123 -2.05 -10.58 3.01
C VAL A 123 -2.15 -10.43 1.49
N THR A 124 -3.35 -10.14 0.96
CA THR A 124 -3.55 -9.97 -0.48
C THR A 124 -2.72 -8.82 -1.03
N THR A 125 -2.71 -7.67 -0.36
CA THR A 125 -1.91 -6.52 -0.79
C THR A 125 -0.42 -6.78 -0.66
N ALA A 126 0.04 -7.48 0.37
CA ALA A 126 1.44 -7.86 0.53
C ALA A 126 1.91 -8.79 -0.59
N VAL A 127 1.12 -9.82 -0.93
CA VAL A 127 1.43 -10.76 -2.02
C VAL A 127 1.45 -10.04 -3.38
N LEU A 128 0.45 -9.21 -3.68
CA LEU A 128 0.40 -8.43 -4.92
C LEU A 128 1.58 -7.48 -5.04
N THR A 129 1.92 -6.78 -3.95
CA THR A 129 3.07 -5.87 -3.93
C THR A 129 4.39 -6.62 -4.11
N ALA A 130 4.57 -7.74 -3.43
CA ALA A 130 5.76 -8.57 -3.57
C ALA A 130 5.92 -9.09 -5.00
N ALA A 131 4.84 -9.59 -5.63
CA ALA A 131 4.85 -10.03 -7.01
C ALA A 131 5.19 -8.88 -7.98
N ALA A 132 4.57 -7.72 -7.81
CA ALA A 132 4.83 -6.54 -8.64
C ALA A 132 6.28 -6.05 -8.52
N VAL A 133 6.81 -5.99 -7.29
CA VAL A 133 8.20 -5.56 -7.02
C VAL A 133 9.22 -6.60 -7.54
N ALA A 134 8.92 -7.88 -7.44
CA ALA A 134 9.79 -8.93 -7.98
C ALA A 134 9.96 -8.81 -9.50
N LEU A 135 8.90 -8.42 -10.22
CA LEU A 135 8.90 -8.30 -11.69
C LEU A 135 9.44 -6.97 -12.21
N GLY A 136 8.98 -5.88 -11.60
CA GLY A 136 9.22 -4.52 -12.12
C GLY A 136 10.15 -3.68 -11.26
N GLY A 137 10.68 -4.22 -10.16
CA GLY A 137 11.44 -3.45 -9.18
C GLY A 137 10.57 -2.48 -8.38
N VAL A 138 11.20 -1.53 -7.71
CA VAL A 138 10.50 -0.56 -6.84
C VAL A 138 10.01 0.62 -7.67
N ILE A 139 8.73 0.62 -8.01
CA ILE A 139 8.06 1.71 -8.73
C ILE A 139 7.21 2.50 -7.73
N GLY A 140 7.59 3.76 -7.49
CA GLY A 140 6.90 4.63 -6.54
C GLY A 140 5.72 5.39 -7.14
N PHE A 141 4.89 5.95 -6.25
CA PHE A 141 3.80 6.90 -6.51
C PHE A 141 2.60 6.40 -7.30
N VAL A 142 2.72 5.43 -8.23
CA VAL A 142 1.62 4.97 -9.09
C VAL A 142 0.41 4.53 -8.26
N GLY A 143 0.64 3.75 -7.20
CA GLY A 143 -0.42 3.26 -6.31
C GLY A 143 -1.13 4.35 -5.49
N LEU A 144 -0.55 5.53 -5.35
CA LEU A 144 -1.17 6.68 -4.68
C LEU A 144 -1.84 7.62 -5.67
N VAL A 145 -1.14 7.94 -6.76
CA VAL A 145 -1.58 8.91 -7.77
C VAL A 145 -2.78 8.41 -8.54
N VAL A 146 -2.72 7.18 -9.04
CA VAL A 146 -3.76 6.62 -9.92
C VAL A 146 -5.12 6.52 -9.21
N PRO A 147 -5.27 5.88 -8.03
CA PRO A 147 -6.56 5.84 -7.35
C PRO A 147 -7.08 7.22 -6.97
N HIS A 148 -6.18 8.13 -6.60
CA HIS A 148 -6.57 9.49 -6.24
C HIS A 148 -7.12 10.27 -7.45
N ALA A 149 -6.47 10.16 -8.62
CA ALA A 149 -6.92 10.77 -9.86
C ALA A 149 -8.23 10.17 -10.37
N LEU A 150 -8.50 8.89 -10.09
CA LEU A 150 -9.72 8.22 -10.51
C LEU A 150 -10.94 8.49 -9.63
N ARG A 151 -10.75 8.83 -8.34
CA ARG A 151 -11.87 9.08 -7.41
C ARG A 151 -12.92 10.08 -7.93
N PRO A 152 -12.56 11.22 -8.52
CA PRO A 152 -13.55 12.15 -9.06
C PRO A 152 -14.30 11.63 -10.29
N LEU A 153 -13.75 10.63 -11.00
CA LEU A 153 -14.33 10.07 -12.23
C LEU A 153 -15.24 8.87 -11.94
N VAL A 154 -14.79 7.97 -11.05
CA VAL A 154 -15.43 6.67 -10.80
C VAL A 154 -16.21 6.66 -9.47
N GLY A 155 -15.94 7.63 -8.60
CA GLY A 155 -16.48 7.71 -7.26
C GLY A 155 -15.57 7.07 -6.20
N ALA A 156 -16.00 7.19 -4.93
CA ALA A 156 -15.21 6.71 -3.79
C ALA A 156 -15.44 5.23 -3.45
N LEU A 157 -16.43 4.57 -4.07
CA LEU A 157 -16.78 3.17 -3.80
C LEU A 157 -15.69 2.21 -4.30
N HIS A 158 -15.18 1.38 -3.41
CA HIS A 158 -14.10 0.43 -3.73
C HIS A 158 -14.50 -0.58 -4.82
N ARG A 159 -15.77 -0.94 -4.91
CA ARG A 159 -16.29 -1.82 -5.99
C ARG A 159 -15.97 -1.32 -7.39
N ARG A 160 -15.98 -0.01 -7.61
CA ARG A 160 -15.67 0.62 -8.91
C ARG A 160 -14.22 1.07 -8.98
N LEU A 161 -13.71 1.57 -7.86
CA LEU A 161 -12.37 2.13 -7.77
C LEU A 161 -11.27 1.07 -7.94
N VAL A 162 -11.41 -0.12 -7.34
CA VAL A 162 -10.39 -1.17 -7.40
C VAL A 162 -10.15 -1.67 -8.83
N PRO A 163 -11.17 -2.11 -9.59
CA PRO A 163 -10.94 -2.56 -10.97
C PRO A 163 -10.49 -1.41 -11.89
N ALA A 164 -11.02 -0.20 -11.71
CA ALA A 164 -10.60 0.96 -12.47
C ALA A 164 -9.13 1.33 -12.19
N ALA A 165 -8.71 1.30 -10.91
CA ALA A 165 -7.34 1.57 -10.52
C ALA A 165 -6.36 0.51 -11.05
N PHE A 166 -6.77 -0.76 -11.12
CA PHE A 166 -5.97 -1.82 -11.72
C PHE A 166 -5.70 -1.56 -13.20
N LEU A 167 -6.73 -1.26 -13.98
CA LEU A 167 -6.60 -0.98 -15.41
C LEU A 167 -5.83 0.31 -15.69
N ALA A 168 -6.17 1.39 -14.99
CA ALA A 168 -5.50 2.67 -15.17
C ALA A 168 -4.04 2.64 -14.65
N GLY A 169 -3.76 1.87 -13.60
CA GLY A 169 -2.40 1.64 -13.12
C GLY A 169 -1.56 0.91 -14.16
N ALA A 170 -2.10 -0.15 -14.77
CA ALA A 170 -1.43 -0.86 -15.86
C ALA A 170 -1.16 0.07 -17.06
N ALA A 171 -2.16 0.84 -17.50
CA ALA A 171 -1.99 1.82 -18.57
C ALA A 171 -0.93 2.88 -18.24
N THR A 172 -0.92 3.39 -17.02
CA THR A 172 0.06 4.37 -16.56
C THR A 172 1.49 3.80 -16.59
N LEU A 173 1.66 2.55 -16.17
CA LEU A 173 2.98 1.90 -16.20
C LEU A 173 3.46 1.67 -17.64
N VAL A 174 2.60 1.24 -18.55
CA VAL A 174 2.94 1.08 -19.98
C VAL A 174 3.35 2.42 -20.60
N LEU A 175 2.63 3.50 -20.30
CA LEU A 175 2.98 4.83 -20.79
C LEU A 175 4.28 5.35 -20.19
N ALA A 176 4.52 5.08 -18.89
CA ALA A 176 5.75 5.46 -18.21
C ALA A 176 6.96 4.69 -18.80
N ASP A 177 6.81 3.39 -19.08
CA ASP A 177 7.86 2.56 -19.71
C ASP A 177 8.15 3.04 -21.14
N ALA A 178 7.12 3.29 -21.94
CA ALA A 178 7.27 3.83 -23.28
C ALA A 178 7.97 5.20 -23.28
N GLY A 179 7.63 6.06 -22.32
CA GLY A 179 8.31 7.33 -22.10
C GLY A 179 9.77 7.15 -21.68
N ALA A 180 10.05 6.21 -20.76
CA ALA A 180 11.38 5.92 -20.26
C ALA A 180 12.36 5.51 -21.38
N ARG A 181 11.87 4.70 -22.30
CA ARG A 181 12.65 4.23 -23.47
C ARG A 181 12.83 5.30 -24.56
N SER A 182 11.93 6.30 -24.61
CA SER A 182 11.94 7.31 -25.70
C SER A 182 12.80 8.52 -25.37
N VAL A 183 12.90 8.91 -24.08
CA VAL A 183 13.45 10.22 -23.66
C VAL A 183 14.97 10.32 -23.85
N LEU A 184 15.71 9.24 -23.64
CA LEU A 184 17.18 9.24 -23.69
C LEU A 184 17.75 8.11 -24.58
N ALA A 185 17.06 7.74 -25.65
CA ALA A 185 17.60 6.74 -26.57
C ALA A 185 19.01 7.13 -27.08
N PRO A 186 20.00 6.19 -27.09
CA PRO A 186 19.89 4.75 -26.88
C PRO A 186 20.00 4.28 -25.42
N SER A 187 20.17 5.16 -24.44
CA SER A 187 20.23 4.78 -23.02
C SER A 187 18.80 4.66 -22.44
N GLU A 188 18.50 3.53 -21.80
CA GLU A 188 17.21 3.31 -21.17
C GLU A 188 17.17 3.93 -19.76
N LEU A 189 16.18 4.80 -19.52
CA LEU A 189 15.90 5.31 -18.18
C LEU A 189 15.07 4.29 -17.40
N PRO A 190 15.38 4.07 -16.11
CA PRO A 190 14.50 3.29 -15.24
C PRO A 190 13.12 3.95 -15.12
N VAL A 191 12.05 3.13 -15.20
CA VAL A 191 10.64 3.60 -15.13
C VAL A 191 10.36 4.33 -13.81
N GLY A 192 11.01 3.90 -12.72
CA GLY A 192 10.89 4.53 -11.39
C GLY A 192 11.32 5.99 -11.36
N VAL A 193 12.27 6.39 -12.23
CA VAL A 193 12.69 7.80 -12.34
C VAL A 193 11.56 8.66 -12.90
N ILE A 194 10.86 8.20 -13.93
CA ILE A 194 9.76 8.92 -14.54
C ILE A 194 8.56 8.97 -13.58
N THR A 195 8.19 7.83 -12.99
CA THR A 195 7.08 7.80 -12.03
C THR A 195 7.35 8.64 -10.80
N GLY A 196 8.61 8.70 -10.33
CA GLY A 196 9.05 9.57 -9.24
C GLY A 196 9.01 11.05 -9.61
N ALA A 197 9.51 11.41 -10.78
CA ALA A 197 9.53 12.79 -11.27
C ALA A 197 8.12 13.38 -11.46
N VAL A 198 7.15 12.57 -11.87
CA VAL A 198 5.75 13.00 -12.02
C VAL A 198 4.99 12.86 -10.70
N GLY A 199 5.17 11.75 -9.99
CA GLY A 199 4.42 11.43 -8.77
C GLY A 199 4.79 12.31 -7.57
N GLY A 200 6.07 12.66 -7.42
CA GLY A 200 6.54 13.51 -6.33
C GLY A 200 5.88 14.90 -6.31
N PRO A 201 5.96 15.70 -7.39
CA PRO A 201 5.29 16.99 -7.48
C PRO A 201 3.77 16.89 -7.35
N PHE A 202 3.15 15.86 -7.94
CA PHE A 202 1.71 15.60 -7.80
C PHE A 202 1.32 15.41 -6.34
N PHE A 203 2.06 14.57 -5.61
CA PHE A 203 1.80 14.28 -4.20
C PHE A 203 2.01 15.52 -3.32
N LEU A 204 3.05 16.30 -3.60
CA LEU A 204 3.28 17.59 -2.91
C LEU A 204 2.14 18.57 -3.13
N ALA A 205 1.67 18.70 -4.36
CA ALA A 205 0.52 19.54 -4.68
C ALA A 205 -0.76 19.10 -3.95
N LEU A 206 -0.95 17.79 -3.81
CA LEU A 206 -2.06 17.22 -3.06
C LEU A 206 -2.00 17.57 -1.58
N LEU A 207 -0.84 17.38 -0.94
CA LEU A 207 -0.63 17.73 0.47
C LEU A 207 -0.87 19.22 0.73
N LEU A 208 -0.40 20.09 -0.15
CA LEU A 208 -0.61 21.54 -0.02
C LEU A 208 -2.09 21.92 -0.15
N ARG A 209 -2.86 21.25 -1.01
CA ARG A 209 -4.31 21.45 -1.12
C ARG A 209 -5.05 21.02 0.14
N GLU A 210 -4.69 19.86 0.72
CA GLU A 210 -5.33 19.36 1.93
C GLU A 210 -5.06 20.27 3.13
N GLN A 211 -3.82 20.74 3.29
CA GLN A 211 -3.47 21.70 4.35
C GLN A 211 -4.25 23.02 4.25
N ARG A 212 -4.55 23.49 3.05
CA ARG A 212 -5.37 24.71 2.85
C ARG A 212 -6.82 24.47 3.27
N ARG A 213 -7.37 23.27 3.05
CA ARG A 213 -8.75 22.93 3.47
C ARG A 213 -8.92 22.84 4.99
N MET A 214 -7.87 22.42 5.71
CA MET A 214 -7.90 22.33 7.17
C MET A 214 -7.69 23.70 7.88
N ARG A 215 -7.27 24.73 7.17
CA ARG A 215 -7.06 26.09 7.71
C ARG A 215 -8.24 27.02 7.54
N VAL A 216 -9.30 26.62 6.88
CA VAL A 216 -10.58 27.32 6.73
C VAL A 216 -11.65 26.66 7.59
#